data_8f95fbb5f3572d883fc33afd5ccab85c
#
_entry.id   8f95fbb5f3572d883fc33afd5ccab85c
#
_cell.length_a   1.000
_cell.length_b   1.000
_cell.length_c   1.000
_cell.angle_alpha   90.00
_cell.angle_beta   90.00
_cell.angle_gamma   90.00
#
_symmetry.space_group_name_H-M   'P 1'
#
loop_
_entity.id
_entity.type
_entity.pdbx_description
1 polymer ?
#
loop_
_entity_poly.entity_id
_entity_poly.type
_entity_poly.pdbx_seq_one_letter_code
_entity_poly.pdbx_strand_id
1 'polypeptide(L)'
;MVLKAWQALLLGLVQGLTEFLPVSSSGHLVIAQSLLGVKAEMMSFDVFVHVGTLVAVFVYFWSDIRELLKRPFCRFTALILVGCIPAAIMGVLLDDFFENLFSSLPAVACALIVTGVLLYVSDRFNGKGRIENMSFAQALIIGCFQGLAITPGLSRSGSTIFGALLCGLKREDAARYSFLLSIPVILGAALLEGMDVIKSGAHISFSYLLGALVAAVSGYIAIRIFIELLHRRSMRYFSYYVWALAAVVLIVCLFR
;
A
#
# COMPACT_ATOMS: atom_id res chain seq x y z
N MET A 1 -9.15 -14.67 19.77
CA MET A 1 -8.36 -15.87 19.39
C MET A 1 -6.92 -15.44 19.18
N VAL A 2 -5.95 -15.99 19.88
CA VAL A 2 -4.55 -15.55 19.75
C VAL A 2 -4.01 -16.01 18.40
N LEU A 3 -3.46 -15.09 17.61
CA LEU A 3 -2.82 -15.37 16.32
C LEU A 3 -1.64 -16.32 16.52
N LYS A 4 -1.67 -17.46 15.84
CA LYS A 4 -0.57 -18.44 15.91
C LYS A 4 0.66 -17.90 15.17
N ALA A 5 1.86 -18.23 15.66
CA ALA A 5 3.11 -17.75 15.08
C ALA A 5 3.23 -18.02 13.56
N TRP A 6 2.84 -19.22 13.09
CA TRP A 6 2.89 -19.54 11.65
C TRP A 6 1.91 -18.71 10.81
N GLN A 7 0.73 -18.33 11.36
CA GLN A 7 -0.21 -17.42 10.69
C GLN A 7 0.38 -16.03 10.57
N ALA A 8 1.00 -15.53 11.65
CA ALA A 8 1.69 -14.24 11.64
C ALA A 8 2.84 -14.18 10.64
N LEU A 9 3.66 -15.26 10.56
CA LEU A 9 4.73 -15.36 9.58
C LEU A 9 4.18 -15.32 8.13
N LEU A 10 3.12 -16.09 7.86
CA LEU A 10 2.50 -16.13 6.53
C LEU A 10 1.87 -14.78 6.15
N LEU A 11 1.10 -14.18 7.05
CA LEU A 11 0.48 -12.87 6.81
C LEU A 11 1.52 -11.76 6.69
N GLY A 12 2.60 -11.80 7.50
CA GLY A 12 3.72 -10.88 7.38
C GLY A 12 4.43 -11.01 6.02
N LEU A 13 4.60 -12.25 5.52
CA LEU A 13 5.15 -12.49 4.19
C LEU A 13 4.23 -11.96 3.08
N VAL A 14 2.92 -12.21 3.18
CA VAL A 14 1.91 -11.68 2.24
C VAL A 14 1.98 -10.16 2.24
N GLN A 15 1.92 -9.52 3.41
CA GLN A 15 2.00 -8.06 3.52
C GLN A 15 3.28 -7.52 2.87
N GLY A 16 4.45 -8.03 3.28
CA GLY A 16 5.71 -7.50 2.78
C GLY A 16 5.87 -7.64 1.27
N LEU A 17 5.52 -8.79 0.70
CA LEU A 17 5.60 -8.99 -0.74
C LEU A 17 4.62 -8.13 -1.53
N THR A 18 3.42 -7.90 -1.00
CA THR A 18 2.34 -7.24 -1.77
C THR A 18 2.19 -5.74 -1.49
N GLU A 19 2.80 -5.20 -0.43
CA GLU A 19 2.69 -3.77 -0.08
C GLU A 19 3.29 -2.86 -1.15
N PHE A 20 4.42 -3.24 -1.72
CA PHE A 20 5.15 -2.43 -2.69
C PHE A 20 4.92 -2.87 -4.13
N LEU A 21 4.58 -4.14 -4.35
CA LEU A 21 4.10 -4.58 -5.64
C LEU A 21 2.71 -3.97 -5.89
N PRO A 22 2.39 -3.58 -7.11
CA PRO A 22 1.13 -2.91 -7.41
C PRO A 22 -0.06 -3.90 -7.47
N VAL A 23 -0.22 -4.75 -6.45
CA VAL A 23 -1.20 -5.86 -6.43
C VAL A 23 -2.22 -5.79 -5.30
N SER A 24 -2.17 -4.74 -4.46
CA SER A 24 -3.02 -4.52 -3.27
C SER A 24 -2.75 -5.47 -2.11
N SER A 25 -1.92 -5.03 -1.17
CA SER A 25 -1.64 -5.75 0.08
C SER A 25 -2.90 -5.94 0.94
N SER A 26 -3.73 -4.91 1.07
CA SER A 26 -4.98 -4.98 1.83
C SER A 26 -5.93 -6.04 1.27
N GLY A 27 -6.08 -6.12 -0.06
CA GLY A 27 -6.87 -7.17 -0.69
C GLY A 27 -6.32 -8.56 -0.42
N HIS A 28 -5.00 -8.75 -0.50
CA HIS A 28 -4.36 -10.02 -0.21
C HIS A 28 -4.47 -10.41 1.27
N LEU A 29 -4.32 -9.46 2.21
CA LEU A 29 -4.50 -9.71 3.63
C LEU A 29 -5.93 -10.14 3.95
N VAL A 30 -6.95 -9.43 3.44
CA VAL A 30 -8.36 -9.80 3.64
C VAL A 30 -8.63 -11.22 3.13
N ILE A 31 -8.14 -11.56 1.94
CA ILE A 31 -8.30 -12.91 1.38
C ILE A 31 -7.57 -13.95 2.23
N ALA A 32 -6.31 -13.70 2.59
CA ALA A 32 -5.50 -14.63 3.38
C ALA A 32 -6.08 -14.83 4.78
N GLN A 33 -6.53 -13.77 5.46
CA GLN A 33 -7.19 -13.84 6.76
C GLN A 33 -8.48 -14.65 6.69
N SER A 34 -9.29 -14.45 5.65
CA SER A 34 -10.52 -15.22 5.42
C SER A 34 -10.22 -16.72 5.23
N LEU A 35 -9.18 -17.06 4.45
CA LEU A 35 -8.76 -18.45 4.22
C LEU A 35 -8.19 -19.12 5.47
N LEU A 36 -7.49 -18.36 6.31
CA LEU A 36 -6.93 -18.86 7.58
C LEU A 36 -7.93 -18.93 8.72
N GLY A 37 -9.19 -18.52 8.49
CA GLY A 37 -10.23 -18.46 9.51
C GLY A 37 -9.90 -17.48 10.64
N VAL A 38 -9.07 -16.50 10.38
CA VAL A 38 -8.68 -15.46 11.32
C VAL A 38 -9.69 -14.33 11.21
N LYS A 39 -10.46 -14.09 12.28
CA LYS A 39 -11.50 -13.06 12.28
C LYS A 39 -10.91 -11.66 12.45
N ALA A 40 -11.70 -10.66 12.05
CA ALA A 40 -11.40 -9.22 11.91
C ALA A 40 -10.87 -8.48 13.18
N GLU A 41 -10.60 -9.13 14.29
CA GLU A 41 -9.89 -8.53 15.44
C GLU A 41 -8.39 -8.31 15.19
N MET A 42 -7.99 -8.34 13.92
CA MET A 42 -6.59 -8.28 13.50
C MET A 42 -6.11 -6.86 13.15
N MET A 43 -6.94 -5.83 13.41
CA MET A 43 -6.53 -4.43 13.16
C MET A 43 -5.17 -4.14 13.81
N SER A 44 -4.98 -4.60 15.05
CA SER A 44 -3.69 -4.46 15.73
C SER A 44 -2.54 -5.15 15.01
N PHE A 45 -2.75 -6.36 14.48
CA PHE A 45 -1.71 -7.08 13.73
C PHE A 45 -1.39 -6.38 12.40
N ASP A 46 -2.42 -5.89 11.70
CA ASP A 46 -2.26 -5.20 10.42
C ASP A 46 -1.41 -3.93 10.59
N VAL A 47 -1.59 -3.18 11.68
CA VAL A 47 -0.69 -2.07 12.05
C VAL A 47 0.76 -2.53 12.14
N PHE A 48 1.01 -3.63 12.86
CA PHE A 48 2.38 -4.13 13.05
C PHE A 48 3.06 -4.52 11.75
N VAL A 49 2.37 -5.19 10.84
CA VAL A 49 2.96 -5.59 9.54
C VAL A 49 3.13 -4.40 8.61
N HIS A 50 2.27 -3.36 8.69
CA HIS A 50 2.47 -2.11 7.96
C HIS A 50 3.67 -1.32 8.51
N VAL A 51 3.86 -1.27 9.83
CA VAL A 51 5.08 -0.71 10.43
C VAL A 51 6.32 -1.50 9.99
N GLY A 52 6.20 -2.83 9.89
CA GLY A 52 7.26 -3.68 9.34
C GLY A 52 7.64 -3.26 7.92
N THR A 53 6.65 -3.12 7.03
CA THR A 53 6.92 -2.67 5.65
C THR A 53 7.44 -1.23 5.60
N LEU A 54 7.02 -0.37 6.51
CA LEU A 54 7.56 0.98 6.62
C LEU A 54 9.06 0.96 6.94
N VAL A 55 9.53 0.05 7.81
CA VAL A 55 10.97 -0.16 8.05
C VAL A 55 11.70 -0.52 6.75
N ALA A 56 11.11 -1.35 5.90
CA ALA A 56 11.68 -1.68 4.58
C ALA A 56 11.88 -0.43 3.70
N VAL A 57 10.90 0.48 3.67
CA VAL A 57 11.02 1.77 2.93
C VAL A 57 12.12 2.62 3.52
N PHE A 58 12.20 2.73 4.85
CA PHE A 58 13.25 3.51 5.52
C PHE A 58 14.65 2.97 5.19
N VAL A 59 14.82 1.65 5.18
CA VAL A 59 16.11 1.03 4.86
C VAL A 59 16.46 1.23 3.38
N TYR A 60 15.50 1.00 2.47
CA TYR A 60 15.77 1.09 1.03
C TYR A 60 16.03 2.53 0.57
N PHE A 61 15.22 3.48 1.02
CA PHE A 61 15.30 4.90 0.64
C PHE A 61 16.03 5.74 1.68
N TRP A 62 16.94 5.14 2.48
CA TRP A 62 17.64 5.85 3.55
C TRP A 62 18.38 7.09 3.07
N SER A 63 19.00 7.05 1.89
CA SER A 63 19.68 8.20 1.29
C SER A 63 18.74 9.37 1.02
N ASP A 64 17.56 9.08 0.46
CA ASP A 64 16.52 10.07 0.17
C ASP A 64 15.96 10.67 1.46
N ILE A 65 15.62 9.80 2.41
CA ILE A 65 15.07 10.22 3.72
C ILE A 65 16.07 11.07 4.48
N ARG A 66 17.35 10.67 4.49
CA ARG A 66 18.40 11.46 5.12
C ARG A 66 18.54 12.85 4.50
N GLU A 67 18.40 12.97 3.18
CA GLU A 67 18.42 14.27 2.50
C GLU A 67 17.22 15.13 2.88
N LEU A 68 16.01 14.54 2.92
CA LEU A 68 14.80 15.21 3.38
C LEU A 68 14.91 15.69 4.84
N LEU A 69 15.46 14.86 5.72
CA LEU A 69 15.67 15.23 7.13
C LEU A 69 16.71 16.36 7.31
N LYS A 70 17.72 16.42 6.44
CA LYS A 70 18.69 17.53 6.46
C LYS A 70 18.11 18.84 5.92
N ARG A 71 17.12 18.76 5.04
CA ARG A 71 16.48 19.91 4.40
C ARG A 71 14.94 19.79 4.47
N PRO A 72 14.35 19.84 5.70
CA PRO A 72 12.94 19.55 5.91
C PRO A 72 12.00 20.53 5.18
N PHE A 73 12.46 21.74 4.88
CA PHE A 73 11.68 22.76 4.16
C PHE A 73 12.01 22.81 2.65
N CYS A 74 12.53 21.71 2.07
CA CYS A 74 12.76 21.67 0.64
C CYS A 74 11.45 21.44 -0.13
N ARG A 75 11.46 21.80 -1.43
CA ARG A 75 10.31 21.64 -2.32
C ARG A 75 9.80 20.21 -2.37
N PHE A 76 10.70 19.21 -2.30
CA PHE A 76 10.32 17.80 -2.35
C PHE A 76 9.52 17.38 -1.11
N THR A 77 9.93 17.82 0.09
CA THR A 77 9.13 17.62 1.31
C THR A 77 7.74 18.24 1.18
N ALA A 78 7.65 19.46 0.67
CA ALA A 78 6.36 20.12 0.45
C ALA A 78 5.48 19.34 -0.54
N LEU A 79 6.04 18.77 -1.61
CA LEU A 79 5.31 17.92 -2.55
C LEU A 79 4.76 16.65 -1.91
N ILE A 80 5.55 16.01 -1.03
CA ILE A 80 5.09 14.84 -0.26
C ILE A 80 3.93 15.24 0.66
N LEU A 81 4.07 16.32 1.44
CA LEU A 81 3.04 16.76 2.37
C LEU A 81 1.74 17.13 1.63
N VAL A 82 1.84 17.89 0.53
CA VAL A 82 0.69 18.25 -0.31
C VAL A 82 0.02 16.99 -0.90
N GLY A 83 0.81 15.99 -1.33
CA GLY A 83 0.29 14.72 -1.81
C GLY A 83 -0.41 13.87 -0.73
N CYS A 84 -0.12 14.11 0.55
CA CYS A 84 -0.83 13.42 1.65
C CYS A 84 -2.20 14.02 1.95
N ILE A 85 -2.45 15.30 1.62
CA ILE A 85 -3.68 16.03 1.99
C ILE A 85 -4.96 15.31 1.52
N PRO A 86 -5.10 14.91 0.24
CA PRO A 86 -6.31 14.22 -0.22
C PRO A 86 -6.57 12.92 0.53
N ALA A 87 -5.53 12.11 0.75
CA ALA A 87 -5.66 10.85 1.48
C ALA A 87 -6.04 11.07 2.95
N ALA A 88 -5.47 12.07 3.62
CA ALA A 88 -5.83 12.42 4.98
C ALA A 88 -7.30 12.87 5.09
N ILE A 89 -7.76 13.73 4.17
CA ILE A 89 -9.16 14.18 4.13
C ILE A 89 -10.10 13.00 3.89
N MET A 90 -9.81 12.16 2.90
CA MET A 90 -10.66 11.01 2.57
C MET A 90 -10.66 9.97 3.68
N GLY A 91 -9.52 9.68 4.29
CA GLY A 91 -9.42 8.73 5.41
C GLY A 91 -10.25 9.17 6.63
N VAL A 92 -10.23 10.47 6.97
CA VAL A 92 -11.02 10.96 8.11
C VAL A 92 -12.51 11.10 7.78
N LEU A 93 -12.86 11.59 6.59
CA LEU A 93 -14.27 11.87 6.25
C LEU A 93 -15.04 10.63 5.81
N LEU A 94 -14.37 9.58 5.32
CA LEU A 94 -14.98 8.39 4.73
C LEU A 94 -14.56 7.11 5.48
N ASP A 95 -14.16 7.22 6.74
CA ASP A 95 -13.64 6.11 7.54
C ASP A 95 -14.65 4.96 7.63
N ASP A 96 -15.87 5.23 8.11
CA ASP A 96 -16.97 4.25 8.18
C ASP A 96 -17.25 3.57 6.83
N PHE A 97 -17.14 4.32 5.73
CA PHE A 97 -17.34 3.78 4.39
C PHE A 97 -16.25 2.78 4.02
N PHE A 98 -15.00 3.13 4.28
CA PHE A 98 -13.87 2.23 3.99
C PHE A 98 -13.89 1.00 4.89
N GLU A 99 -14.17 1.13 6.19
CA GLU A 99 -14.29 -0.01 7.11
C GLU A 99 -15.33 -1.03 6.63
N ASN A 100 -16.49 -0.56 6.16
CA ASN A 100 -17.52 -1.44 5.63
C ASN A 100 -17.03 -2.22 4.39
N LEU A 101 -16.17 -1.64 3.55
CA LEU A 101 -15.61 -2.31 2.38
C LEU A 101 -14.63 -3.43 2.76
N PHE A 102 -13.89 -3.29 3.87
CA PHE A 102 -12.97 -4.34 4.35
C PHE A 102 -13.70 -5.64 4.74
N SER A 103 -14.95 -5.56 5.14
CA SER A 103 -15.77 -6.73 5.48
C SER A 103 -16.37 -7.44 4.27
N SER A 104 -16.27 -6.87 3.05
CA SER A 104 -16.92 -7.34 1.83
C SER A 104 -15.94 -7.90 0.81
N LEU A 105 -15.79 -9.24 0.75
CA LEU A 105 -14.97 -9.89 -0.28
C LEU A 105 -15.37 -9.51 -1.73
N PRO A 106 -16.66 -9.38 -2.10
CA PRO A 106 -17.03 -8.90 -3.43
C PRO A 106 -16.53 -7.48 -3.71
N ALA A 107 -16.57 -6.57 -2.71
CA ALA A 107 -16.05 -5.21 -2.88
C ALA A 107 -14.54 -5.22 -3.11
N VAL A 108 -13.81 -6.03 -2.36
CA VAL A 108 -12.36 -6.25 -2.55
C VAL A 108 -12.06 -6.77 -3.96
N ALA A 109 -12.85 -7.73 -4.46
CA ALA A 109 -12.67 -8.27 -5.81
C ALA A 109 -12.93 -7.22 -6.90
N CYS A 110 -13.97 -6.40 -6.76
CA CYS A 110 -14.24 -5.27 -7.66
C CYS A 110 -13.09 -4.25 -7.66
N ALA A 111 -12.54 -3.92 -6.49
CA ALA A 111 -11.42 -3.01 -6.37
C ALA A 111 -10.13 -3.59 -6.97
N LEU A 112 -9.90 -4.91 -6.87
CA LEU A 112 -8.82 -5.60 -7.59
C LEU A 112 -8.98 -5.49 -9.11
N ILE A 113 -10.21 -5.58 -9.64
CA ILE A 113 -10.45 -5.37 -11.08
C ILE A 113 -10.05 -3.95 -11.48
N VAL A 114 -10.42 -2.94 -10.69
CA VAL A 114 -10.03 -1.55 -10.93
C VAL A 114 -8.50 -1.39 -10.88
N THR A 115 -7.84 -1.99 -9.89
CA THR A 115 -6.37 -2.03 -9.82
C THR A 115 -5.77 -2.57 -11.13
N GLY A 116 -6.29 -3.70 -11.61
CA GLY A 116 -5.83 -4.29 -12.86
C GLY A 116 -6.01 -3.35 -14.06
N VAL A 117 -7.13 -2.62 -14.15
CA VAL A 117 -7.37 -1.63 -15.21
C VAL A 117 -6.35 -0.49 -15.13
N LEU A 118 -6.10 0.08 -13.94
CA LEU A 118 -5.11 1.15 -13.76
C LEU A 118 -3.72 0.70 -14.21
N LEU A 119 -3.31 -0.51 -13.82
CA LEU A 119 -2.01 -1.06 -14.19
C LEU A 119 -1.89 -1.35 -15.68
N TYR A 120 -2.95 -1.87 -16.30
CA TYR A 120 -2.98 -2.13 -17.74
C TYR A 120 -2.86 -0.84 -18.55
N VAL A 121 -3.54 0.20 -18.11
CA VAL A 121 -3.53 1.52 -18.76
C VAL A 121 -2.21 2.26 -18.48
N SER A 122 -1.54 2.00 -17.34
CA SER A 122 -0.26 2.61 -16.98
C SER A 122 0.81 2.50 -18.07
N ASP A 123 0.83 1.41 -18.82
CA ASP A 123 1.81 1.18 -19.87
C ASP A 123 1.65 2.09 -21.10
N ARG A 124 0.52 2.79 -21.22
CA ARG A 124 0.30 3.78 -22.27
C ARG A 124 1.03 5.10 -22.00
N PHE A 125 1.45 5.32 -20.75
CA PHE A 125 2.11 6.55 -20.32
C PHE A 125 3.63 6.37 -20.30
N ASN A 126 4.33 7.11 -21.13
CA ASN A 126 5.79 7.13 -21.24
C ASN A 126 6.31 8.55 -20.96
N GLY A 127 6.02 9.04 -19.75
CA GLY A 127 6.47 10.35 -19.30
C GLY A 127 8.00 10.44 -19.19
N LYS A 128 8.51 11.66 -19.35
CA LYS A 128 9.94 11.99 -19.17
C LYS A 128 10.16 12.98 -18.03
N GLY A 129 9.07 13.35 -17.34
CA GLY A 129 9.09 14.29 -16.22
C GLY A 129 9.88 13.72 -15.04
N ARG A 130 10.53 14.62 -14.31
CA ARG A 130 11.30 14.31 -13.11
C ARG A 130 10.62 14.89 -11.88
N ILE A 131 10.83 14.29 -10.73
CA ILE A 131 10.25 14.75 -9.45
C ILE A 131 10.63 16.22 -9.17
N GLU A 132 11.85 16.63 -9.50
CA GLU A 132 12.34 17.98 -9.26
C GLU A 132 11.47 19.05 -9.97
N ASN A 133 10.83 18.70 -11.09
CA ASN A 133 9.99 19.59 -11.88
C ASN A 133 8.50 19.41 -11.64
N MET A 134 8.10 18.48 -10.74
CA MET A 134 6.71 18.17 -10.45
C MET A 134 6.00 19.37 -9.80
N SER A 135 4.81 19.73 -10.26
CA SER A 135 4.00 20.80 -9.69
C SER A 135 3.21 20.33 -8.47
N PHE A 136 2.76 21.26 -7.62
CA PHE A 136 1.86 20.95 -6.48
C PHE A 136 0.50 20.38 -6.95
N ALA A 137 0.00 20.81 -8.11
CA ALA A 137 -1.21 20.24 -8.70
C ALA A 137 -1.03 18.76 -9.05
N GLN A 138 0.12 18.38 -9.60
CA GLN A 138 0.44 16.97 -9.85
C GLN A 138 0.54 16.18 -8.54
N ALA A 139 1.13 16.75 -7.48
CA ALA A 139 1.18 16.13 -6.16
C ALA A 139 -0.24 15.88 -5.59
N LEU A 140 -1.16 16.85 -5.73
CA LEU A 140 -2.56 16.70 -5.32
C LEU A 140 -3.28 15.62 -6.14
N ILE A 141 -3.09 15.57 -7.46
CA ILE A 141 -3.67 14.51 -8.31
C ILE A 141 -3.20 13.13 -7.85
N ILE A 142 -1.90 12.95 -7.63
CA ILE A 142 -1.35 11.69 -7.12
C ILE A 142 -1.91 11.37 -5.74
N GLY A 143 -2.06 12.39 -4.88
CA GLY A 143 -2.68 12.29 -3.57
C GLY A 143 -4.15 11.86 -3.62
N CYS A 144 -4.93 12.30 -4.62
CA CYS A 144 -6.29 11.81 -4.83
C CYS A 144 -6.30 10.31 -5.16
N PHE A 145 -5.39 9.83 -6.02
CA PHE A 145 -5.24 8.40 -6.26
C PHE A 145 -4.83 7.62 -5.00
N GLN A 146 -4.01 8.24 -4.13
CA GLN A 146 -3.67 7.66 -2.84
C GLN A 146 -4.88 7.56 -1.91
N GLY A 147 -5.72 8.60 -1.84
CA GLY A 147 -6.94 8.60 -1.04
C GLY A 147 -7.95 7.57 -1.51
N LEU A 148 -8.16 7.43 -2.83
CA LEU A 148 -9.00 6.37 -3.38
C LEU A 148 -8.48 4.97 -3.01
N ALA A 149 -7.17 4.81 -2.89
CA ALA A 149 -6.54 3.54 -2.58
C ALA A 149 -6.59 3.14 -1.08
N ILE A 150 -7.31 3.87 -0.24
CA ILE A 150 -7.76 3.41 1.09
C ILE A 150 -8.76 2.25 0.91
N THR A 151 -9.50 2.23 -0.21
CA THR A 151 -10.40 1.12 -0.58
C THR A 151 -9.65 -0.21 -0.62
N PRO A 152 -10.05 -1.23 0.17
CA PRO A 152 -9.41 -2.54 0.17
C PRO A 152 -9.54 -3.21 -1.21
N GLY A 153 -8.44 -3.75 -1.70
CA GLY A 153 -8.38 -4.27 -3.08
C GLY A 153 -7.87 -3.25 -4.11
N LEU A 154 -7.95 -1.95 -3.84
CA LEU A 154 -7.30 -0.94 -4.66
C LEU A 154 -5.84 -0.76 -4.20
N SER A 155 -4.90 -1.09 -5.08
CA SER A 155 -3.48 -1.00 -4.76
C SER A 155 -3.04 0.46 -4.56
N ARG A 156 -2.54 0.80 -3.37
CA ARG A 156 -2.01 2.14 -3.08
C ARG A 156 -0.79 2.45 -3.97
N SER A 157 0.20 1.55 -4.02
CA SER A 157 1.37 1.70 -4.88
C SER A 157 0.98 1.74 -6.37
N GLY A 158 0.07 0.86 -6.82
CA GLY A 158 -0.45 0.85 -8.19
C GLY A 158 -1.16 2.15 -8.56
N SER A 159 -2.04 2.66 -7.71
CA SER A 159 -2.82 3.89 -7.94
C SER A 159 -1.93 5.14 -7.96
N THR A 160 -1.02 5.28 -7.01
CA THR A 160 -0.11 6.44 -6.95
C THR A 160 0.90 6.44 -8.08
N ILE A 161 1.43 5.28 -8.47
CA ILE A 161 2.30 5.16 -9.66
C ILE A 161 1.52 5.48 -10.92
N PHE A 162 0.28 4.97 -11.08
CA PHE A 162 -0.59 5.34 -12.20
C PHE A 162 -0.81 6.85 -12.26
N GLY A 163 -1.19 7.49 -11.14
CA GLY A 163 -1.38 8.94 -11.06
C GLY A 163 -0.13 9.72 -11.42
N ALA A 164 1.05 9.27 -11.00
CA ALA A 164 2.32 9.89 -11.31
C ALA A 164 2.68 9.75 -12.81
N LEU A 165 2.44 8.58 -13.41
CA LEU A 165 2.62 8.36 -14.85
C LEU A 165 1.63 9.18 -15.68
N LEU A 166 0.36 9.28 -15.25
CA LEU A 166 -0.66 10.13 -15.86
C LEU A 166 -0.24 11.60 -15.85
N CYS A 167 0.42 12.04 -14.77
CA CYS A 167 1.01 13.38 -14.65
C CYS A 167 2.31 13.56 -15.46
N GLY A 168 2.74 12.55 -16.22
CA GLY A 168 3.89 12.63 -17.12
C GLY A 168 5.24 12.36 -16.48
N LEU A 169 5.32 11.84 -15.25
CA LEU A 169 6.58 11.43 -14.62
C LEU A 169 7.14 10.19 -15.33
N LYS A 170 8.47 10.07 -15.36
CA LYS A 170 9.10 8.80 -15.75
C LYS A 170 8.86 7.71 -14.71
N ARG A 171 8.90 6.44 -15.11
CA ARG A 171 8.54 5.28 -14.28
C ARG A 171 9.30 5.21 -12.95
N GLU A 172 10.60 5.46 -12.98
CA GLU A 172 11.46 5.44 -11.80
C GLU A 172 11.07 6.51 -10.78
N ASP A 173 10.85 7.74 -11.25
CA ASP A 173 10.43 8.86 -10.40
C ASP A 173 9.00 8.67 -9.88
N ALA A 174 8.12 8.06 -10.67
CA ALA A 174 6.78 7.69 -10.25
C ALA A 174 6.80 6.71 -9.07
N ALA A 175 7.60 5.64 -9.16
CA ALA A 175 7.76 4.67 -8.08
C ALA A 175 8.45 5.28 -6.86
N ARG A 176 9.54 6.03 -7.06
CA ARG A 176 10.26 6.72 -5.98
C ARG A 176 9.35 7.68 -5.21
N TYR A 177 8.57 8.51 -5.92
CA TYR A 177 7.62 9.42 -5.29
C TYR A 177 6.51 8.65 -4.55
N SER A 178 5.92 7.63 -5.16
CA SER A 178 4.89 6.77 -4.57
C SER A 178 5.35 6.15 -3.23
N PHE A 179 6.56 5.60 -3.18
CA PHE A 179 7.08 4.96 -1.97
C PHE A 179 7.43 5.97 -0.88
N LEU A 180 8.02 7.12 -1.22
CA LEU A 180 8.29 8.16 -0.23
C LEU A 180 7.00 8.84 0.26
N LEU A 181 6.00 8.99 -0.62
CA LEU A 181 4.67 9.50 -0.26
C LEU A 181 3.93 8.55 0.71
N SER A 182 4.22 7.26 0.69
CA SER A 182 3.61 6.31 1.62
C SER A 182 4.06 6.48 3.07
N ILE A 183 5.26 7.02 3.30
CA ILE A 183 5.83 7.13 4.66
C ILE A 183 4.92 7.90 5.61
N PRO A 184 4.55 9.18 5.33
CA PRO A 184 3.70 9.93 6.26
C PRO A 184 2.29 9.33 6.39
N VAL A 185 1.76 8.69 5.34
CA VAL A 185 0.43 8.09 5.38
C VAL A 185 0.42 6.82 6.24
N ILE A 186 1.39 5.91 6.05
CA ILE A 186 1.49 4.70 6.89
C ILE A 186 1.80 5.08 8.34
N LEU A 187 2.67 6.08 8.57
CA LEU A 187 2.93 6.58 9.92
C LEU A 187 1.68 7.17 10.56
N GLY A 188 0.91 7.95 9.81
CA GLY A 188 -0.34 8.55 10.29
C GLY A 188 -1.37 7.49 10.67
N ALA A 189 -1.60 6.51 9.80
CA ALA A 189 -2.50 5.39 10.06
C ALA A 189 -2.02 4.58 11.29
N ALA A 190 -0.73 4.22 11.33
CA ALA A 190 -0.17 3.47 12.45
C ALA A 190 -0.26 4.22 13.79
N LEU A 191 -0.18 5.54 13.80
CA LEU A 191 -0.36 6.35 15.01
C LEU A 191 -1.83 6.37 15.45
N LEU A 192 -2.77 6.55 14.54
CA LEU A 192 -4.20 6.59 14.85
C LEU A 192 -4.68 5.22 15.37
N GLU A 193 -4.48 4.17 14.58
CA GLU A 193 -4.87 2.81 14.94
C GLU A 193 -4.08 2.30 16.16
N GLY A 194 -2.78 2.63 16.29
CA GLY A 194 -1.96 2.31 17.43
C GLY A 194 -2.47 2.93 18.74
N MET A 195 -3.00 4.15 18.70
CA MET A 195 -3.64 4.77 19.86
C MET A 195 -4.90 4.00 20.30
N ASP A 196 -5.69 3.51 19.35
CA ASP A 196 -6.90 2.75 19.65
C ASP A 196 -6.57 1.36 20.19
N VAL A 197 -5.52 0.72 19.70
CA VAL A 197 -4.95 -0.53 20.27
C VAL A 197 -4.52 -0.31 21.73
N ILE A 198 -3.85 0.80 22.04
CA ILE A 198 -3.42 1.10 23.41
C ILE A 198 -4.64 1.36 24.32
N LYS A 199 -5.62 2.14 23.85
CA LYS A 199 -6.85 2.44 24.62
C LYS A 199 -7.69 1.20 24.89
N SER A 200 -7.76 0.26 23.94
CA SER A 200 -8.50 -1.01 24.09
C SER A 200 -7.85 -2.00 25.04
N GLY A 201 -6.61 -1.74 25.49
CA GLY A 201 -5.84 -2.67 26.32
C GLY A 201 -5.50 -3.99 25.63
N ALA A 202 -5.45 -3.99 24.31
CA ALA A 202 -5.16 -5.18 23.51
C ALA A 202 -3.76 -5.72 23.83
N HIS A 203 -3.67 -7.03 24.10
CA HIS A 203 -2.40 -7.69 24.35
C HIS A 203 -1.58 -7.83 23.08
N ILE A 204 -0.44 -7.17 23.03
CA ILE A 204 0.55 -7.32 21.93
C ILE A 204 1.21 -8.69 22.09
N SER A 205 0.90 -9.59 21.16
CA SER A 205 1.51 -10.92 21.12
C SER A 205 2.90 -10.86 20.46
N PHE A 206 3.81 -11.73 20.92
CA PHE A 206 5.11 -11.93 20.24
C PHE A 206 4.95 -12.30 18.76
N SER A 207 3.85 -12.96 18.39
CA SER A 207 3.52 -13.25 16.99
C SER A 207 3.44 -11.99 16.11
N TYR A 208 3.01 -10.84 16.67
CA TYR A 208 2.92 -9.57 15.92
C TYR A 208 4.31 -9.05 15.52
N LEU A 209 5.27 -9.16 16.43
CA LEU A 209 6.66 -8.79 16.14
C LEU A 209 7.29 -9.70 15.09
N LEU A 210 7.00 -11.01 15.14
CA LEU A 210 7.43 -11.95 14.09
C LEU A 210 6.86 -11.59 12.72
N GLY A 211 5.55 -11.29 12.66
CA GLY A 211 4.89 -10.84 11.44
C GLY A 211 5.51 -9.55 10.88
N ALA A 212 5.73 -8.56 11.74
CA ALA A 212 6.36 -7.29 11.38
C ALA A 212 7.79 -7.48 10.84
N LEU A 213 8.59 -8.34 11.49
CA LEU A 213 9.95 -8.64 11.03
C LEU A 213 9.95 -9.29 9.65
N VAL A 214 9.07 -10.27 9.42
CA VAL A 214 8.94 -10.91 8.10
C VAL A 214 8.46 -9.93 7.07
N ALA A 215 7.50 -9.06 7.40
CA ALA A 215 7.02 -8.00 6.51
C ALA A 215 8.14 -7.00 6.15
N ALA A 216 9.00 -6.65 7.10
CA ALA A 216 10.14 -5.77 6.84
C ALA A 216 11.15 -6.41 5.86
N VAL A 217 11.54 -7.66 6.10
CA VAL A 217 12.51 -8.36 5.25
C VAL A 217 11.94 -8.61 3.86
N SER A 218 10.74 -9.19 3.77
CA SER A 218 10.09 -9.48 2.48
C SER A 218 9.73 -8.19 1.73
N GLY A 219 9.35 -7.13 2.45
CA GLY A 219 9.09 -5.82 1.87
C GLY A 219 10.33 -5.18 1.24
N TYR A 220 11.47 -5.26 1.91
CA TYR A 220 12.74 -4.79 1.34
C TYR A 220 13.09 -5.53 0.04
N ILE A 221 12.92 -6.85 0.03
CA ILE A 221 13.15 -7.67 -1.16
C ILE A 221 12.16 -7.30 -2.27
N ALA A 222 10.88 -7.10 -1.92
CA ALA A 222 9.84 -6.71 -2.86
C ALA A 222 10.11 -5.35 -3.52
N ILE A 223 10.53 -4.33 -2.74
CA ILE A 223 10.91 -3.01 -3.29
C ILE A 223 12.04 -3.18 -4.31
N ARG A 224 13.10 -3.92 -3.95
CA ARG A 224 14.26 -4.13 -4.82
C ARG A 224 13.88 -4.81 -6.13
N ILE A 225 13.10 -5.89 -6.05
CA ILE A 225 12.63 -6.64 -7.22
C ILE A 225 11.71 -5.74 -8.08
N PHE A 226 10.78 -5.01 -7.46
CA PHE A 226 9.84 -4.17 -8.19
C PHE A 226 10.52 -3.06 -8.97
N ILE A 227 11.48 -2.36 -8.36
CA ILE A 227 12.23 -1.30 -9.04
C ILE A 227 13.00 -1.86 -10.23
N GLU A 228 13.63 -3.03 -10.10
CA GLU A 228 14.31 -3.69 -11.21
C GLU A 228 13.32 -4.11 -12.32
N LEU A 229 12.16 -4.68 -11.95
CA LEU A 229 11.13 -5.06 -12.89
C LEU A 229 10.54 -3.85 -13.64
N LEU A 230 10.39 -2.70 -12.96
CA LEU A 230 9.84 -1.50 -13.54
C LEU A 230 10.67 -0.97 -14.73
N HIS A 231 11.99 -1.18 -14.70
CA HIS A 231 12.90 -0.84 -15.82
C HIS A 231 12.74 -1.78 -17.01
N ARG A 232 12.39 -3.05 -16.78
CA ARG A 232 12.50 -4.11 -17.79
C ARG A 232 11.15 -4.65 -18.27
N ARG A 233 10.08 -4.46 -17.50
CA ARG A 233 8.81 -5.15 -17.72
C ARG A 233 7.62 -4.22 -17.72
N SER A 234 6.57 -4.66 -18.39
CA SER A 234 5.28 -4.01 -18.46
C SER A 234 4.50 -4.20 -17.15
N MET A 235 3.77 -3.18 -16.72
CA MET A 235 2.85 -3.24 -15.59
C MET A 235 1.67 -4.20 -15.84
N ARG A 236 1.42 -4.58 -17.11
CA ARG A 236 0.34 -5.51 -17.50
C ARG A 236 0.46 -6.89 -16.87
N TYR A 237 1.68 -7.35 -16.55
CA TYR A 237 1.83 -8.64 -15.86
C TYR A 237 1.15 -8.65 -14.49
N PHE A 238 1.25 -7.53 -13.77
CA PHE A 238 0.53 -7.35 -12.51
C PHE A 238 -0.99 -7.21 -12.73
N SER A 239 -1.44 -6.58 -13.83
CA SER A 239 -2.86 -6.52 -14.18
C SER A 239 -3.46 -7.90 -14.34
N TYR A 240 -2.81 -8.76 -15.12
CA TYR A 240 -3.30 -10.13 -15.35
C TYR A 240 -3.37 -10.92 -14.04
N TYR A 241 -2.37 -10.75 -13.18
CA TYR A 241 -2.35 -11.38 -11.86
C TYR A 241 -3.55 -10.94 -11.00
N VAL A 242 -3.77 -9.64 -10.83
CA VAL A 242 -4.86 -9.14 -9.97
C VAL A 242 -6.23 -9.45 -10.56
N TRP A 243 -6.39 -9.49 -11.88
CA TRP A 243 -7.63 -9.93 -12.51
C TRP A 243 -7.91 -11.42 -12.30
N ALA A 244 -6.89 -12.27 -12.41
CA ALA A 244 -7.02 -13.69 -12.10
C ALA A 244 -7.40 -13.90 -10.63
N LEU A 245 -6.77 -13.16 -9.70
CA LEU A 245 -7.10 -13.20 -8.29
C LEU A 245 -8.55 -12.74 -8.03
N ALA A 246 -8.97 -11.62 -8.64
CA ALA A 246 -10.33 -11.12 -8.53
C ALA A 246 -11.37 -12.13 -9.03
N ALA A 247 -11.10 -12.78 -10.17
CA ALA A 247 -11.96 -13.82 -10.71
C ALA A 247 -12.10 -15.01 -9.74
N VAL A 248 -10.99 -15.47 -9.16
CA VAL A 248 -11.03 -16.55 -8.16
C VAL A 248 -11.87 -16.15 -6.94
N VAL A 249 -11.67 -14.92 -6.41
CA VAL A 249 -12.44 -14.44 -5.26
C VAL A 249 -13.93 -14.36 -5.58
N LEU A 250 -14.30 -13.83 -6.75
CA LEU A 250 -15.72 -13.75 -7.17
C LEU A 250 -16.33 -15.14 -7.32
N ILE A 251 -15.62 -16.10 -7.92
CA ILE A 251 -16.09 -17.48 -8.03
C ILE A 251 -16.32 -18.07 -6.62
N VAL A 252 -15.37 -17.91 -5.70
CA VAL A 252 -15.55 -18.40 -4.32
C VAL A 252 -16.75 -17.74 -3.63
N CYS A 253 -17.02 -16.45 -3.89
CA CYS A 253 -18.18 -15.76 -3.33
C CYS A 253 -19.52 -16.27 -3.89
N LEU A 254 -19.55 -16.78 -5.14
CA LEU A 254 -20.77 -17.36 -5.75
C LEU A 254 -21.14 -18.74 -5.19
N PHE A 255 -20.17 -19.47 -4.63
CA PHE A 255 -20.37 -20.82 -4.09
C PHE A 255 -20.41 -20.86 -2.55
N ARG A 256 -20.36 -19.72 -1.88
CA ARG A 256 -20.58 -19.56 -0.43
C ARG A 256 -22.00 -19.10 -0.13
#